data_d6980bd291be67c25c2473e1f20a715b
#
_entry.id   d6980bd291be67c25c2473e1f20a715b
#
_cell.length_a   1.000
_cell.length_b   1.000
_cell.length_c   1.000
_cell.angle_alpha   90.00
_cell.angle_beta   90.00
_cell.angle_gamma   90.00
#
_symmetry.space_group_name_H-M   'P 1'
#
loop_
_entity.id
_entity.type
_entity.pdbx_description
1 polymer ?
#
loop_
_entity_poly.entity_id
_entity_poly.type
_entity_poly.pdbx_seq_one_letter_code
_entity_poly.pdbx_strand_id
1 'polypeptide(L)'
;LWIDTLSRGMYFSELIIEPEDALRVIQTVATHINKIVDQENPIISAELPESESRFEGLIPPVVKNPIFTIRKKGIKIFTLDDYVEKKTLTLNQKEIIVQAIKDKLNILIVGPVSSGKTTFANAVGDEIAEDERVLVIEDTAEIQLRLKNVIFLKTTDYTSVNDLLKAALRLSPDRIIVGEVRDEAALTLLTAWNTGHPGFCTIHSDNALGGLKQLELYILRATDNKQEELIAMTVNIIIVLKRTKNKEGKTIRQVESISRLEGFENN
;
A
#
# COMPACT_ATOMS: atom_id res chain seq x y z
N LEU A 1 -1.24 26.91 7.05
CA LEU A 1 -0.78 25.58 6.60
C LEU A 1 -0.60 24.65 7.79
N TRP A 2 -1.14 23.45 7.71
CA TRP A 2 -0.92 22.38 8.67
C TRP A 2 0.09 21.40 8.13
N ILE A 3 1.03 20.95 8.96
CA ILE A 3 2.08 19.99 8.58
C ILE A 3 1.93 18.77 9.48
N ASP A 4 1.85 17.58 8.87
CA ASP A 4 1.88 16.31 9.59
C ASP A 4 3.22 15.60 9.38
N THR A 5 3.92 15.31 10.46
CA THR A 5 5.23 14.63 10.43
C THR A 5 5.21 13.36 11.29
N LEU A 6 6.06 12.40 10.92
CA LEU A 6 6.21 11.16 11.67
C LEU A 6 6.70 11.37 13.12
N SER A 7 7.47 12.43 13.36
CA SER A 7 8.10 12.71 14.65
C SER A 7 7.22 13.55 15.57
N ARG A 8 6.50 14.55 15.04
CA ARG A 8 5.74 15.53 15.82
C ARG A 8 4.22 15.35 15.69
N GLY A 9 3.74 14.64 14.64
CA GLY A 9 2.33 14.62 14.28
C GLY A 9 1.92 15.92 13.58
N MET A 10 0.61 16.20 13.58
CA MET A 10 0.02 17.37 12.93
C MET A 10 0.17 18.63 13.79
N TYR A 11 0.68 19.71 13.19
CA TYR A 11 0.81 21.02 13.83
C TYR A 11 0.60 22.15 12.84
N PHE A 12 0.19 23.32 13.35
CA PHE A 12 0.07 24.53 12.57
C PHE A 12 1.47 25.16 12.36
N SER A 13 1.79 25.51 11.12
CA SER A 13 3.12 26.04 10.74
C SER A 13 3.23 27.56 10.85
N GLU A 14 2.17 28.24 11.30
CA GLU A 14 2.01 29.70 11.31
C GLU A 14 1.94 30.36 9.89
N LEU A 15 2.21 29.58 8.83
CA LEU A 15 2.05 30.06 7.46
C LEU A 15 0.56 30.03 7.08
N ILE A 16 0.07 31.18 6.65
CA ILE A 16 -1.28 31.33 6.09
C ILE A 16 -1.14 31.32 4.56
N ILE A 17 -1.98 30.54 3.91
CA ILE A 17 -2.12 30.51 2.45
C ILE A 17 -3.50 31.10 2.15
N GLU A 18 -3.52 32.20 1.42
CA GLU A 18 -4.77 32.84 1.03
C GLU A 18 -5.53 32.00 -0.01
N PRO A 19 -6.87 32.09 -0.06
CA PRO A 19 -7.66 31.30 -1.00
C PRO A 19 -7.25 31.43 -2.46
N GLU A 20 -6.83 32.61 -2.89
CA GLU A 20 -6.37 32.89 -4.24
C GLU A 20 -5.06 32.17 -4.55
N ASP A 21 -4.13 32.12 -3.60
CA ASP A 21 -2.87 31.39 -3.74
C ASP A 21 -3.08 29.88 -3.77
N ALA A 22 -3.99 29.38 -2.93
CA ALA A 22 -4.39 27.97 -2.95
C ALA A 22 -5.00 27.57 -4.29
N LEU A 23 -5.88 28.41 -4.85
CA LEU A 23 -6.47 28.20 -6.18
C LEU A 23 -5.37 28.19 -7.27
N ARG A 24 -4.44 29.12 -7.21
CA ARG A 24 -3.33 29.21 -8.18
C ARG A 24 -2.47 27.95 -8.14
N VAL A 25 -2.16 27.41 -6.95
CA VAL A 25 -1.44 26.13 -6.81
C VAL A 25 -2.21 24.99 -7.46
N ILE A 26 -3.52 24.88 -7.17
CA ILE A 26 -4.37 23.83 -7.73
C ILE A 26 -4.41 23.91 -9.27
N GLN A 27 -4.61 25.11 -9.84
CA GLN A 27 -4.63 25.32 -11.28
C GLN A 27 -3.28 25.03 -11.94
N THR A 28 -2.18 25.36 -11.28
CA THR A 28 -0.83 25.06 -11.78
C THR A 28 -0.62 23.54 -11.88
N VAL A 29 -1.01 22.80 -10.84
CA VAL A 29 -0.93 21.33 -10.86
C VAL A 29 -1.84 20.74 -11.93
N ALA A 30 -3.08 21.24 -12.05
CA ALA A 30 -4.03 20.80 -13.08
C ALA A 30 -3.45 20.98 -14.49
N THR A 31 -2.90 22.13 -14.77
CA THR A 31 -2.27 22.46 -16.07
C THR A 31 -1.10 21.50 -16.36
N HIS A 32 -0.28 21.21 -15.35
CA HIS A 32 0.88 20.33 -15.52
C HIS A 32 0.50 18.90 -15.92
N ILE A 33 -0.63 18.38 -15.40
CA ILE A 33 -1.13 17.04 -15.74
C ILE A 33 -2.17 17.04 -16.87
N ASN A 34 -2.35 18.15 -17.57
CA ASN A 34 -3.32 18.34 -18.65
C ASN A 34 -4.77 18.03 -18.23
N LYS A 35 -5.14 18.35 -16.97
CA LYS A 35 -6.51 18.25 -16.48
C LYS A 35 -7.12 19.65 -16.28
N ILE A 36 -8.44 19.71 -16.39
CA ILE A 36 -9.21 20.94 -16.12
C ILE A 36 -9.71 20.84 -14.67
N VAL A 37 -9.59 21.95 -13.92
CA VAL A 37 -10.22 22.12 -12.62
C VAL A 37 -11.12 23.35 -12.68
N ASP A 38 -12.42 23.12 -12.56
CA ASP A 38 -13.48 24.13 -12.65
C ASP A 38 -14.69 23.72 -11.78
N GLN A 39 -15.81 24.43 -11.91
CA GLN A 39 -17.03 24.13 -11.14
C GLN A 39 -17.66 22.78 -11.50
N GLU A 40 -17.47 22.29 -12.71
CA GLU A 40 -17.96 20.96 -13.15
C GLU A 40 -16.99 19.85 -12.70
N ASN A 41 -15.69 20.15 -12.63
CA ASN A 41 -14.63 19.24 -12.20
C ASN A 41 -13.86 19.83 -11.01
N PRO A 42 -14.50 19.94 -9.82
CA PRO A 42 -13.96 20.70 -8.69
C PRO A 42 -12.90 19.96 -7.87
N ILE A 43 -12.60 18.70 -8.20
CA ILE A 43 -11.65 17.83 -7.50
C ILE A 43 -10.54 17.44 -8.45
N ILE A 44 -9.29 17.56 -7.99
CA ILE A 44 -8.12 17.15 -8.73
C ILE A 44 -7.19 16.31 -7.87
N SER A 45 -6.96 15.08 -8.33
CA SER A 45 -5.95 14.18 -7.79
C SER A 45 -4.78 14.10 -8.78
N ALA A 46 -3.57 14.27 -8.29
CA ALA A 46 -2.36 14.30 -9.09
C ALA A 46 -1.16 13.71 -8.35
N GLU A 47 -0.14 13.38 -9.11
CA GLU A 47 1.20 13.14 -8.61
C GLU A 47 2.09 14.28 -9.07
N LEU A 48 2.78 14.93 -8.12
CA LEU A 48 3.63 16.05 -8.43
C LEU A 48 4.89 15.58 -9.17
N PRO A 49 5.34 16.29 -10.21
CA PRO A 49 6.56 15.96 -10.92
C PRO A 49 7.77 15.98 -9.97
N GLU A 50 8.83 15.27 -10.34
CA GLU A 50 10.10 15.16 -9.61
C GLU A 50 9.99 14.55 -8.22
N SER A 51 9.02 14.99 -7.40
CA SER A 51 8.86 14.52 -6.01
C SER A 51 7.99 13.28 -5.88
N GLU A 52 7.23 12.91 -6.92
CA GLU A 52 6.23 11.83 -6.90
C GLU A 52 5.28 11.92 -5.68
N SER A 53 5.10 13.14 -5.15
CA SER A 53 4.20 13.39 -4.01
C SER A 53 2.75 13.40 -4.47
N ARG A 54 1.87 12.78 -3.70
CA ARG A 54 0.43 12.84 -3.97
C ARG A 54 -0.10 14.24 -3.68
N PHE A 55 -0.85 14.78 -4.62
CA PHE A 55 -1.55 16.04 -4.51
C PHE A 55 -3.05 15.80 -4.61
N GLU A 56 -3.83 16.40 -3.71
CA GLU A 56 -5.28 16.45 -3.80
C GLU A 56 -5.71 17.89 -3.61
N GLY A 57 -6.44 18.43 -4.58
CA GLY A 57 -6.95 19.80 -4.57
C GLY A 57 -8.46 19.82 -4.76
N LEU A 58 -9.15 20.68 -4.00
CA LEU A 58 -10.59 20.91 -4.12
C LEU A 58 -10.88 22.40 -4.23
N ILE A 59 -11.84 22.73 -5.10
CA ILE A 59 -12.30 24.11 -5.29
C ILE A 59 -13.84 24.22 -5.06
N PRO A 60 -14.40 25.40 -4.88
CA PRO A 60 -15.84 25.57 -4.91
C PRO A 60 -16.49 24.97 -6.18
N PRO A 61 -17.69 24.31 -6.10
CA PRO A 61 -18.65 24.42 -5.00
C PRO A 61 -18.52 23.35 -3.89
N VAL A 62 -17.63 22.34 -4.02
CA VAL A 62 -17.51 21.24 -3.04
C VAL A 62 -16.86 21.67 -1.73
N VAL A 63 -16.17 22.79 -1.72
CA VAL A 63 -15.60 23.46 -0.54
C VAL A 63 -15.93 24.94 -0.56
N LYS A 64 -15.89 25.62 0.60
CA LYS A 64 -16.14 27.05 0.68
C LYS A 64 -14.98 27.86 0.07
N ASN A 65 -13.75 27.48 0.39
CA ASN A 65 -12.52 28.07 -0.13
C ASN A 65 -11.66 26.96 -0.72
N PRO A 66 -10.80 27.25 -1.75
CA PRO A 66 -9.87 26.25 -2.28
C PRO A 66 -8.97 25.69 -1.20
N ILE A 67 -8.83 24.37 -1.19
CA ILE A 67 -7.94 23.65 -0.28
C ILE A 67 -7.11 22.63 -1.05
N PHE A 68 -5.92 22.31 -0.57
CA PHE A 68 -5.13 21.22 -1.11
C PHE A 68 -4.32 20.50 -0.02
N THR A 69 -3.94 19.27 -0.31
CA THR A 69 -3.00 18.50 0.50
C THR A 69 -1.87 17.97 -0.37
N ILE A 70 -0.66 17.89 0.21
CA ILE A 70 0.50 17.24 -0.41
C ILE A 70 0.99 16.17 0.56
N ARG A 71 0.94 14.91 0.11
CA ARG A 71 1.52 13.78 0.84
C ARG A 71 2.83 13.37 0.19
N LYS A 72 3.92 13.68 0.85
CA LYS A 72 5.26 13.33 0.36
C LYS A 72 5.48 11.81 0.38
N LYS A 73 6.15 11.30 -0.64
CA LYS A 73 6.67 9.92 -0.66
C LYS A 73 7.66 9.73 0.49
N GLY A 74 7.65 8.57 1.11
CA GLY A 74 8.61 8.23 2.16
C GLY A 74 10.03 8.19 1.59
N ILE A 75 10.91 9.00 2.17
CA ILE A 75 12.31 9.10 1.71
C ILE A 75 13.17 7.97 2.31
N LYS A 76 12.84 7.51 3.51
CA LYS A 76 13.62 6.52 4.22
C LYS A 76 13.05 5.12 4.06
N ILE A 77 13.81 4.25 3.41
CA ILE A 77 13.56 2.82 3.40
C ILE A 77 14.15 2.24 4.69
N PHE A 78 13.30 1.58 5.48
CA PHE A 78 13.71 0.87 6.69
C PHE A 78 13.92 -0.60 6.34
N THR A 79 14.96 -1.22 6.91
CA THR A 79 15.19 -2.66 6.85
C THR A 79 14.46 -3.37 7.99
N LEU A 80 14.31 -4.70 7.93
CA LEU A 80 13.79 -5.46 9.07
C LEU A 80 14.69 -5.33 10.31
N ASP A 81 16.01 -5.11 10.15
CA ASP A 81 16.92 -4.82 11.24
C ASP A 81 16.61 -3.50 11.93
N ASP A 82 16.32 -2.45 11.17
CA ASP A 82 15.86 -1.16 11.73
C ASP A 82 14.61 -1.33 12.61
N TYR A 83 13.69 -2.22 12.22
CA TYR A 83 12.49 -2.52 13.03
C TYR A 83 12.84 -3.26 14.31
N VAL A 84 13.79 -4.21 14.27
CA VAL A 84 14.27 -4.94 15.44
C VAL A 84 15.00 -4.01 16.42
N GLU A 85 15.91 -3.17 15.93
CA GLU A 85 16.62 -2.17 16.74
C GLU A 85 15.66 -1.21 17.46
N LYS A 86 14.59 -0.80 16.77
CA LYS A 86 13.53 0.06 17.35
C LYS A 86 12.55 -0.68 18.24
N LYS A 87 12.71 -2.00 18.42
CA LYS A 87 11.82 -2.86 19.20
C LYS A 87 10.37 -2.84 18.71
N THR A 88 10.16 -2.65 17.41
CA THR A 88 8.86 -2.67 16.74
C THR A 88 8.62 -3.98 15.97
N LEU A 89 9.64 -4.82 15.93
CA LEU A 89 9.66 -6.20 15.43
C LEU A 89 10.56 -7.00 16.38
N THR A 90 10.20 -8.24 16.70
CA THR A 90 11.10 -9.15 17.46
C THR A 90 12.02 -9.91 16.49
N LEU A 91 13.15 -10.43 17.00
CA LEU A 91 14.06 -11.27 16.21
C LEU A 91 13.34 -12.49 15.64
N ASN A 92 12.56 -13.18 16.46
CA ASN A 92 11.79 -14.35 16.02
C ASN A 92 10.79 -13.99 14.90
N GLN A 93 10.10 -12.84 15.00
CA GLN A 93 9.22 -12.36 13.92
C GLN A 93 10.00 -12.06 12.64
N LYS A 94 11.19 -11.44 12.74
CA LYS A 94 12.07 -11.22 11.58
C LYS A 94 12.45 -12.54 10.93
N GLU A 95 12.90 -13.53 11.70
CA GLU A 95 13.29 -14.85 11.19
C GLU A 95 12.14 -15.53 10.44
N ILE A 96 10.91 -15.48 10.98
CA ILE A 96 9.70 -16.01 10.32
C ILE A 96 9.47 -15.31 8.97
N ILE A 97 9.60 -13.99 8.91
CA ILE A 97 9.39 -13.21 7.66
C ILE A 97 10.46 -13.57 6.63
N VAL A 98 11.74 -13.56 7.02
CA VAL A 98 12.85 -13.90 6.15
C VAL A 98 12.69 -15.32 5.58
N GLN A 99 12.32 -16.28 6.44
CA GLN A 99 12.07 -17.64 6.00
C GLN A 99 10.86 -17.73 5.06
N ALA A 100 9.77 -17.03 5.35
CA ALA A 100 8.60 -16.99 4.48
C ALA A 100 8.93 -16.45 3.06
N ILE A 101 9.78 -15.42 2.97
CA ILE A 101 10.25 -14.90 1.68
C ILE A 101 11.10 -15.95 0.96
N LYS A 102 12.06 -16.62 1.66
CA LYS A 102 12.89 -17.67 1.07
C LYS A 102 12.08 -18.87 0.57
N ASP A 103 11.06 -19.25 1.32
CA ASP A 103 10.16 -20.37 0.99
C ASP A 103 9.10 -19.98 -0.07
N LYS A 104 9.18 -18.76 -0.60
CA LYS A 104 8.23 -18.24 -1.59
C LYS A 104 6.77 -18.29 -1.13
N LEU A 105 6.53 -18.05 0.16
CA LEU A 105 5.18 -18.00 0.73
C LEU A 105 4.48 -16.67 0.38
N ASN A 106 3.17 -16.75 0.23
CA ASN A 106 2.33 -15.57 0.00
C ASN A 106 2.02 -14.87 1.33
N ILE A 107 2.29 -13.57 1.39
CA ILE A 107 2.16 -12.78 2.62
C ILE A 107 1.10 -11.70 2.47
N LEU A 108 0.12 -11.71 3.37
CA LEU A 108 -0.89 -10.66 3.50
C LEU A 108 -0.48 -9.70 4.63
N ILE A 109 -0.16 -8.45 4.30
CA ILE A 109 0.19 -7.41 5.28
C ILE A 109 -1.07 -6.61 5.61
N VAL A 110 -1.51 -6.72 6.84
CA VAL A 110 -2.77 -6.15 7.34
C VAL A 110 -2.49 -4.99 8.29
N GLY A 111 -3.30 -3.96 8.24
CA GLY A 111 -3.22 -2.87 9.22
C GLY A 111 -4.10 -1.68 8.85
N PRO A 112 -4.50 -0.85 9.84
CA PRO A 112 -5.30 0.34 9.59
C PRO A 112 -4.57 1.40 8.76
N VAL A 113 -5.27 2.47 8.41
CA VAL A 113 -4.68 3.62 7.72
C VAL A 113 -3.52 4.19 8.55
N SER A 114 -2.43 4.54 7.87
CA SER A 114 -1.21 5.10 8.51
C SER A 114 -0.52 4.17 9.52
N SER A 115 -0.77 2.86 9.49
CA SER A 115 -0.05 1.86 10.30
C SER A 115 1.37 1.58 9.79
N GLY A 116 1.71 2.04 8.58
CA GLY A 116 3.02 1.86 7.97
C GLY A 116 3.14 0.61 7.09
N LYS A 117 2.03 0.09 6.54
CA LYS A 117 2.02 -1.11 5.70
C LYS A 117 2.99 -1.01 4.52
N THR A 118 2.93 0.05 3.74
CA THR A 118 3.82 0.25 2.58
C THR A 118 5.29 0.38 2.99
N THR A 119 5.56 1.09 4.10
CA THR A 119 6.92 1.20 4.65
C THR A 119 7.46 -0.16 5.10
N PHE A 120 6.60 -0.99 5.70
CA PHE A 120 6.95 -2.34 6.11
C PHE A 120 7.08 -3.30 4.92
N ALA A 121 6.21 -3.15 3.91
CA ALA A 121 6.30 -3.88 2.64
C ALA A 121 7.65 -3.68 1.94
N ASN A 122 8.22 -2.46 2.00
CA ASN A 122 9.57 -2.19 1.52
C ASN A 122 10.63 -3.00 2.27
N ALA A 123 10.53 -3.06 3.62
CA ALA A 123 11.46 -3.84 4.43
C ALA A 123 11.35 -5.36 4.17
N VAL A 124 10.13 -5.85 3.91
CA VAL A 124 9.90 -7.25 3.51
C VAL A 124 10.45 -7.52 2.11
N GLY A 125 10.27 -6.57 1.20
CA GLY A 125 10.76 -6.68 -0.18
C GLY A 125 12.28 -6.65 -0.31
N ASP A 126 12.98 -5.99 0.61
CA ASP A 126 14.46 -6.00 0.66
C ASP A 126 15.05 -7.40 0.99
N GLU A 127 14.23 -8.35 1.49
CA GLU A 127 14.64 -9.73 1.76
C GLU A 127 14.50 -10.67 0.54
N ILE A 128 13.98 -10.18 -0.59
CA ILE A 128 13.84 -10.94 -1.83
C ILE A 128 15.24 -11.11 -2.46
N ALA A 129 15.53 -12.28 -3.01
CA ALA A 129 16.81 -12.56 -3.65
C ALA A 129 17.02 -11.68 -4.91
N GLU A 130 18.27 -11.22 -5.11
CA GLU A 130 18.63 -10.28 -6.19
C GLU A 130 18.43 -10.82 -7.62
N ASP A 131 18.38 -12.14 -7.78
CA ASP A 131 18.20 -12.83 -9.05
C ASP A 131 16.73 -13.02 -9.43
N GLU A 132 15.79 -12.78 -8.50
CA GLU A 132 14.37 -12.90 -8.77
C GLU A 132 13.84 -11.72 -9.60
N ARG A 133 12.96 -12.04 -10.56
CA ARG A 133 12.20 -11.03 -11.32
C ARG A 133 10.92 -10.66 -10.58
N VAL A 134 10.86 -9.42 -10.14
CA VAL A 134 9.75 -8.92 -9.31
C VAL A 134 8.92 -7.90 -10.09
N LEU A 135 7.61 -8.09 -10.12
CA LEU A 135 6.66 -7.11 -10.62
C LEU A 135 5.91 -6.48 -9.45
N VAL A 136 5.94 -5.15 -9.38
CA VAL A 136 5.24 -4.36 -8.37
C VAL A 136 4.11 -3.61 -9.04
N ILE A 137 2.89 -3.75 -8.53
CA ILE A 137 1.68 -3.11 -9.07
C ILE A 137 1.09 -2.19 -8.00
N GLU A 138 0.90 -0.92 -8.35
CA GLU A 138 0.41 0.11 -7.43
C GLU A 138 -0.46 1.16 -8.13
N ASP A 139 -1.40 1.75 -7.39
CA ASP A 139 -2.12 2.95 -7.83
C ASP A 139 -1.22 4.19 -7.76
N THR A 140 -0.40 4.26 -6.74
CA THR A 140 0.61 5.32 -6.57
C THR A 140 1.92 4.67 -6.14
N ALA A 141 3.00 5.04 -6.79
CA ALA A 141 4.33 4.48 -6.57
C ALA A 141 4.86 4.83 -5.15
N GLU A 142 4.69 3.92 -4.20
CA GLU A 142 5.18 4.03 -2.82
C GLU A 142 6.22 2.95 -2.49
N ILE A 143 6.13 1.77 -3.13
CA ILE A 143 7.08 0.67 -2.94
C ILE A 143 8.38 1.00 -3.65
N GLN A 144 9.50 0.75 -2.97
CA GLN A 144 10.84 1.04 -3.43
C GLN A 144 11.73 -0.18 -3.17
N LEU A 145 11.89 -1.05 -4.15
CA LEU A 145 12.77 -2.22 -4.07
C LEU A 145 14.12 -1.93 -4.71
N ARG A 146 15.19 -2.38 -4.09
CA ARG A 146 16.58 -2.22 -4.58
C ARG A 146 17.08 -3.41 -5.40
N LEU A 147 16.17 -4.11 -6.06
CA LEU A 147 16.48 -5.29 -6.88
C LEU A 147 16.92 -4.88 -8.28
N LYS A 148 17.76 -5.71 -8.91
CA LYS A 148 18.22 -5.47 -10.28
C LYS A 148 17.16 -5.74 -11.34
N ASN A 149 16.26 -6.70 -11.07
CA ASN A 149 15.23 -7.12 -12.02
C ASN A 149 13.83 -6.84 -11.43
N VAL A 150 13.50 -5.56 -11.29
CA VAL A 150 12.17 -5.13 -10.83
C VAL A 150 11.48 -4.29 -11.89
N ILE A 151 10.18 -4.53 -12.08
CA ILE A 151 9.31 -3.75 -12.96
C ILE A 151 8.20 -3.15 -12.12
N PHE A 152 8.11 -1.83 -12.12
CA PHE A 152 7.04 -1.10 -11.47
C PHE A 152 5.92 -0.81 -12.47
N LEU A 153 4.73 -1.30 -12.19
CA LEU A 153 3.52 -1.10 -12.98
C LEU A 153 2.58 -0.19 -12.20
N LYS A 154 2.13 0.88 -12.82
CA LYS A 154 1.26 1.87 -12.20
C LYS A 154 -0.06 1.96 -12.94
N THR A 155 -1.16 2.08 -12.20
CA THR A 155 -2.49 2.32 -12.78
C THR A 155 -2.55 3.69 -13.48
N THR A 156 -3.49 3.81 -14.38
CA THR A 156 -3.85 5.06 -15.06
C THR A 156 -5.37 5.25 -14.99
N ASP A 157 -5.88 6.36 -15.50
CA ASP A 157 -7.32 6.60 -15.60
C ASP A 157 -8.03 5.51 -16.47
N TYR A 158 -7.27 4.72 -17.25
CA TYR A 158 -7.79 3.71 -18.20
C TYR A 158 -7.27 2.29 -17.95
N THR A 159 -6.41 2.09 -16.94
CA THR A 159 -5.77 0.80 -16.68
C THR A 159 -5.82 0.51 -15.19
N SER A 160 -6.59 -0.49 -14.80
CA SER A 160 -6.79 -0.87 -13.40
C SER A 160 -5.66 -1.78 -12.88
N VAL A 161 -5.61 -1.98 -11.55
CA VAL A 161 -4.74 -3.00 -10.92
C VAL A 161 -5.03 -4.38 -11.50
N ASN A 162 -6.31 -4.69 -11.76
CA ASN A 162 -6.73 -5.98 -12.33
C ASN A 162 -6.18 -6.19 -13.76
N ASP A 163 -6.17 -5.14 -14.60
CA ASP A 163 -5.58 -5.21 -15.93
C ASP A 163 -4.07 -5.42 -15.88
N LEU A 164 -3.39 -4.71 -14.97
CA LEU A 164 -1.96 -4.84 -14.75
C LEU A 164 -1.59 -6.23 -14.22
N LEU A 165 -2.39 -6.83 -13.33
CA LEU A 165 -2.19 -8.21 -12.87
C LEU A 165 -2.28 -9.21 -14.02
N LYS A 166 -3.30 -9.09 -14.89
CA LYS A 166 -3.43 -9.93 -16.08
C LYS A 166 -2.26 -9.78 -17.05
N ALA A 167 -1.74 -8.57 -17.20
CA ALA A 167 -0.55 -8.32 -18.01
C ALA A 167 0.71 -8.88 -17.36
N ALA A 168 0.86 -8.74 -16.04
CA ALA A 168 1.99 -9.22 -15.27
C ALA A 168 2.24 -10.72 -15.46
N LEU A 169 1.21 -11.55 -15.52
CA LEU A 169 1.31 -12.99 -15.75
C LEU A 169 1.99 -13.37 -17.08
N ARG A 170 2.04 -12.44 -18.05
CA ARG A 170 2.69 -12.65 -19.35
C ARG A 170 4.14 -12.13 -19.39
N LEU A 171 4.61 -11.52 -18.29
CA LEU A 171 5.95 -10.95 -18.19
C LEU A 171 6.93 -11.89 -17.47
N SER A 172 6.52 -13.15 -17.23
CA SER A 172 7.32 -14.20 -16.58
C SER A 172 7.91 -13.75 -15.24
N PRO A 173 7.12 -13.31 -14.27
CA PRO A 173 7.60 -12.90 -12.97
C PRO A 173 7.92 -14.11 -12.08
N ASP A 174 8.95 -13.99 -11.24
CA ASP A 174 9.15 -14.88 -10.09
C ASP A 174 8.26 -14.47 -8.91
N ARG A 175 7.95 -13.17 -8.81
CA ARG A 175 7.06 -12.63 -7.77
C ARG A 175 6.15 -11.52 -8.29
N ILE A 176 4.94 -11.48 -7.76
CA ILE A 176 3.99 -10.38 -7.97
C ILE A 176 3.66 -9.74 -6.64
N ILE A 177 3.94 -8.45 -6.53
CA ILE A 177 3.66 -7.63 -5.36
C ILE A 177 2.57 -6.63 -5.72
N VAL A 178 1.54 -6.51 -4.88
CA VAL A 178 0.50 -5.49 -5.03
C VAL A 178 0.56 -4.55 -3.83
N GLY A 179 0.82 -3.29 -4.07
CA GLY A 179 0.96 -2.28 -3.01
C GLY A 179 -0.24 -2.22 -2.09
N GLU A 180 -1.44 -2.22 -2.66
CA GLU A 180 -2.70 -2.40 -1.93
C GLU A 180 -3.71 -3.15 -2.81
N VAL A 181 -4.26 -4.23 -2.27
CA VAL A 181 -5.31 -4.99 -2.97
C VAL A 181 -6.69 -4.44 -2.61
N ARG A 182 -7.51 -4.24 -3.64
CA ARG A 182 -8.90 -3.78 -3.54
C ARG A 182 -9.75 -4.45 -4.61
N ASP A 183 -11.05 -4.53 -4.36
CA ASP A 183 -12.08 -4.92 -5.32
C ASP A 183 -11.74 -6.22 -6.08
N GLU A 184 -12.08 -6.31 -7.34
CA GLU A 184 -11.89 -7.49 -8.19
C GLU A 184 -10.42 -7.94 -8.35
N ALA A 185 -9.47 -7.05 -8.12
CA ALA A 185 -8.04 -7.37 -8.18
C ALA A 185 -7.65 -8.44 -7.15
N ALA A 186 -8.42 -8.58 -6.06
CA ALA A 186 -8.20 -9.62 -5.05
C ALA A 186 -8.28 -11.03 -5.64
N LEU A 187 -9.31 -11.33 -6.43
CA LEU A 187 -9.47 -12.64 -7.05
C LEU A 187 -8.34 -12.95 -8.05
N THR A 188 -7.98 -11.98 -8.87
CA THR A 188 -6.90 -12.14 -9.86
C THR A 188 -5.55 -12.33 -9.18
N LEU A 189 -5.27 -11.61 -8.09
CA LEU A 189 -4.04 -11.78 -7.32
C LEU A 189 -3.94 -13.18 -6.68
N LEU A 190 -5.01 -13.64 -6.01
CA LEU A 190 -5.01 -14.99 -5.43
C LEU A 190 -4.87 -16.07 -6.49
N THR A 191 -5.48 -15.89 -7.65
CA THR A 191 -5.30 -16.81 -8.79
C THR A 191 -3.85 -16.83 -9.27
N ALA A 192 -3.19 -15.67 -9.35
CA ALA A 192 -1.76 -15.58 -9.69
C ALA A 192 -0.89 -16.28 -8.65
N TRP A 193 -1.15 -16.07 -7.37
CA TRP A 193 -0.45 -16.75 -6.28
C TRP A 193 -0.63 -18.27 -6.32
N ASN A 194 -1.86 -18.74 -6.57
CA ASN A 194 -2.18 -20.17 -6.68
C ASN A 194 -1.51 -20.84 -7.89
N THR A 195 -1.15 -20.08 -8.91
CA THR A 195 -0.51 -20.57 -10.14
C THR A 195 1.02 -20.43 -10.14
N GLY A 196 1.62 -20.20 -8.98
CA GLY A 196 3.08 -20.23 -8.80
C GLY A 196 3.78 -18.88 -8.94
N HIS A 197 3.06 -17.77 -8.80
CA HIS A 197 3.63 -16.42 -8.80
C HIS A 197 3.52 -15.80 -7.39
N PRO A 198 4.31 -16.29 -6.40
CA PRO A 198 4.20 -15.85 -5.01
C PRO A 198 4.49 -14.36 -4.85
N GLY A 199 4.14 -13.82 -3.68
CA GLY A 199 4.43 -12.43 -3.40
C GLY A 199 3.80 -11.96 -2.10
N PHE A 200 3.60 -10.67 -2.01
CA PHE A 200 2.87 -10.07 -0.90
C PHE A 200 1.98 -8.92 -1.37
N CYS A 201 0.97 -8.63 -0.59
CA CYS A 201 0.14 -7.45 -0.77
C CYS A 201 -0.21 -6.81 0.56
N THR A 202 -0.70 -5.57 0.52
CA THR A 202 -1.27 -4.94 1.70
C THR A 202 -2.78 -4.83 1.60
N ILE A 203 -3.44 -4.86 2.76
CA ILE A 203 -4.90 -4.69 2.89
C ILE A 203 -5.24 -3.88 4.13
N HIS A 204 -6.28 -3.07 4.06
CA HIS A 204 -6.78 -2.32 5.20
C HIS A 204 -7.69 -3.19 6.07
N SER A 205 -7.26 -3.48 7.29
CA SER A 205 -8.07 -4.08 8.35
C SER A 205 -7.35 -3.94 9.70
N ASP A 206 -8.06 -4.18 10.80
CA ASP A 206 -7.53 -4.01 12.15
C ASP A 206 -6.87 -5.29 12.72
N ASN A 207 -7.15 -6.45 12.14
CA ASN A 207 -6.62 -7.74 12.59
C ASN A 207 -6.60 -8.78 11.46
N ALA A 208 -5.98 -9.94 11.72
CA ALA A 208 -5.81 -11.00 10.72
C ALA A 208 -7.14 -11.52 10.16
N LEU A 209 -8.10 -11.86 11.01
CA LEU A 209 -9.41 -12.35 10.58
C LEU A 209 -10.18 -11.30 9.77
N GLY A 210 -10.12 -10.03 10.21
CA GLY A 210 -10.69 -8.90 9.47
C GLY A 210 -10.06 -8.74 8.09
N GLY A 211 -8.73 -8.97 7.96
CA GLY A 211 -8.03 -8.97 6.68
C GLY A 211 -8.54 -10.05 5.73
N LEU A 212 -8.74 -11.28 6.22
CA LEU A 212 -9.31 -12.37 5.41
C LEU A 212 -10.76 -12.09 5.00
N LYS A 213 -11.59 -11.58 5.92
CA LYS A 213 -12.98 -11.18 5.60
C LYS A 213 -13.02 -10.04 4.58
N GLN A 214 -12.12 -9.07 4.69
CA GLN A 214 -12.04 -7.97 3.72
C GLN A 214 -11.63 -8.49 2.34
N LEU A 215 -10.70 -9.45 2.28
CA LEU A 215 -10.30 -10.11 1.04
C LEU A 215 -11.49 -10.85 0.41
N GLU A 216 -12.27 -11.61 1.20
CA GLU A 216 -13.50 -12.26 0.75
C GLU A 216 -14.52 -11.26 0.20
N LEU A 217 -14.74 -10.14 0.90
CA LEU A 217 -15.64 -9.07 0.44
C LEU A 217 -15.20 -8.47 -0.90
N TYR A 218 -13.90 -8.30 -1.12
CA TYR A 218 -13.38 -7.83 -2.42
C TYR A 218 -13.61 -8.87 -3.52
N ILE A 219 -13.39 -10.15 -3.23
CA ILE A 219 -13.63 -11.25 -4.19
C ILE A 219 -15.10 -11.32 -4.59
N LEU A 220 -16.02 -11.14 -3.64
CA LEU A 220 -17.46 -11.13 -3.89
C LEU A 220 -17.94 -9.98 -4.79
N ARG A 221 -17.10 -8.98 -5.06
CA ARG A 221 -17.38 -7.95 -6.08
C ARG A 221 -17.09 -8.44 -7.50
N ALA A 222 -16.22 -9.43 -7.65
CA ALA A 222 -15.82 -10.02 -8.92
C ALA A 222 -16.63 -11.29 -9.27
N THR A 223 -17.20 -11.97 -8.25
CA THR A 223 -17.94 -13.22 -8.42
C THR A 223 -18.99 -13.39 -7.33
N ASP A 224 -20.11 -14.03 -7.64
CA ASP A 224 -21.17 -14.31 -6.66
C ASP A 224 -20.82 -15.47 -5.71
N ASN A 225 -19.72 -16.16 -5.95
CA ASN A 225 -19.30 -17.31 -5.17
C ASN A 225 -18.23 -16.96 -4.16
N LYS A 226 -18.40 -17.41 -2.92
CA LYS A 226 -17.35 -17.36 -1.90
C LYS A 226 -16.14 -18.18 -2.34
N GLN A 227 -14.97 -17.66 -2.03
CA GLN A 227 -13.70 -18.27 -2.40
C GLN A 227 -12.83 -18.54 -1.15
N GLU A 228 -13.46 -18.99 -0.06
CA GLU A 228 -12.79 -19.26 1.21
C GLU A 228 -11.67 -20.30 1.04
N GLU A 229 -11.92 -21.34 0.26
CA GLU A 229 -10.92 -22.37 -0.06
C GLU A 229 -9.72 -21.78 -0.81
N LEU A 230 -9.96 -20.95 -1.84
CA LEU A 230 -8.88 -20.28 -2.58
C LEU A 230 -8.04 -19.37 -1.65
N ILE A 231 -8.69 -18.63 -0.75
CA ILE A 231 -8.01 -17.79 0.25
C ILE A 231 -7.13 -18.67 1.13
N ALA A 232 -7.69 -19.78 1.66
CA ALA A 232 -6.98 -20.69 2.57
C ALA A 232 -5.80 -21.41 1.89
N MET A 233 -5.91 -21.72 0.61
CA MET A 233 -4.84 -22.36 -0.16
C MET A 233 -3.73 -21.39 -0.56
N THR A 234 -4.04 -20.11 -0.72
CA THR A 234 -3.10 -19.14 -1.30
C THR A 234 -2.46 -18.22 -0.29
N VAL A 235 -3.17 -17.78 0.76
CA VAL A 235 -2.60 -16.93 1.82
C VAL A 235 -1.89 -17.81 2.84
N ASN A 236 -0.56 -17.72 2.92
CA ASN A 236 0.23 -18.54 3.84
C ASN A 236 0.54 -17.82 5.16
N ILE A 237 0.89 -16.55 5.08
CA ILE A 237 1.30 -15.74 6.23
C ILE A 237 0.48 -14.46 6.28
N ILE A 238 0.00 -14.10 7.46
CA ILE A 238 -0.67 -12.83 7.72
C ILE A 238 0.13 -12.06 8.75
N ILE A 239 0.57 -10.85 8.38
CA ILE A 239 1.32 -9.95 9.26
C ILE A 239 0.42 -8.77 9.62
N VAL A 240 0.15 -8.59 10.90
CA VAL A 240 -0.69 -7.49 11.39
C VAL A 240 0.18 -6.36 11.93
N LEU A 241 -0.01 -5.17 11.36
CA LEU A 241 0.62 -3.94 11.81
C LEU A 241 -0.35 -3.13 12.65
N LYS A 242 0.13 -2.60 13.75
CA LYS A 242 -0.63 -1.73 14.65
C LYS A 242 0.03 -0.37 14.85
N ARG A 243 -0.81 0.64 14.97
CA ARG A 243 -0.42 1.98 15.38
C ARG A 243 -0.85 2.19 16.84
N THR A 244 0.11 2.39 17.72
CA THR A 244 -0.11 2.62 19.16
C THR A 244 0.58 3.91 19.60
N LYS A 245 0.33 4.33 20.85
CA LYS A 245 1.10 5.41 21.48
C LYS A 245 1.94 4.82 22.60
N ASN A 246 3.20 5.23 22.71
CA ASN A 246 4.03 4.88 23.85
C ASN A 246 3.64 5.69 25.10
N LYS A 247 4.30 5.41 26.23
CA LYS A 247 4.08 6.09 27.52
C LYS A 247 4.29 7.62 27.44
N GLU A 248 5.06 8.08 26.47
CA GLU A 248 5.35 9.50 26.22
C GLU A 248 4.37 10.13 25.21
N GLY A 249 3.31 9.40 24.79
CA GLY A 249 2.33 9.87 23.82
C GLY A 249 2.80 9.83 22.36
N LYS A 250 4.03 9.38 22.09
CA LYS A 250 4.59 9.27 20.73
C LYS A 250 3.99 8.09 19.99
N THR A 251 3.59 8.30 18.75
CA THR A 251 3.07 7.25 17.88
C THR A 251 4.14 6.22 17.54
N ILE A 252 3.84 4.94 17.81
CA ILE A 252 4.66 3.79 17.43
C ILE A 252 3.89 2.97 16.40
N ARG A 253 4.60 2.45 15.41
CA ARG A 253 4.12 1.48 14.42
C ARG A 253 4.89 0.19 14.61
N GLN A 254 4.22 -0.91 14.90
CA GLN A 254 4.85 -2.18 15.24
C GLN A 254 4.12 -3.35 14.59
N VAL A 255 4.82 -4.47 14.46
CA VAL A 255 4.21 -5.75 14.13
C VAL A 255 3.52 -6.28 15.39
N GLU A 256 2.19 -6.38 15.35
CA GLU A 256 1.39 -6.90 16.46
C GLU A 256 1.42 -8.42 16.50
N SER A 257 1.22 -9.05 15.34
CA SER A 257 1.22 -10.51 15.24
C SER A 257 1.63 -10.98 13.85
N ILE A 258 2.11 -12.22 13.79
CA ILE A 258 2.29 -12.98 12.58
C ILE A 258 1.51 -14.28 12.76
N SER A 259 0.63 -14.60 11.82
CA SER A 259 -0.18 -15.81 11.81
C SER A 259 0.10 -16.62 10.56
N ARG A 260 0.18 -17.93 10.69
CA ARG A 260 0.21 -18.87 9.57
C ARG A 260 -1.21 -19.41 9.34
N LEU A 261 -1.61 -19.47 8.08
CA LEU A 261 -2.87 -20.11 7.70
C LEU A 261 -2.59 -21.59 7.37
N GLU A 262 -3.24 -22.52 8.09
CA GLU A 262 -2.93 -23.96 8.00
C GLU A 262 -3.91 -24.74 7.13
N GLY A 263 -4.80 -24.05 6.40
CA GLY A 263 -5.76 -24.68 5.48
C GLY A 263 -7.21 -24.37 5.85
N PHE A 264 -8.12 -25.01 5.13
CA PHE A 264 -9.57 -24.87 5.27
C PHE A 264 -10.15 -26.22 5.74
N GLU A 265 -10.77 -26.25 6.92
CA GLU A 265 -11.54 -27.39 7.37
C GLU A 265 -13.02 -27.17 7.04
N ASN A 266 -13.59 -28.01 6.17
CA ASN A 266 -15.04 -28.06 5.97
C ASN A 266 -15.66 -28.70 7.21
N ASN A 267 -16.29 -27.92 8.07
CA ASN A 267 -17.19 -28.40 9.12
C ASN A 267 -18.60 -28.63 8.59
#